data_3521a1f6c6d6699cbec93cc834595cf2
#
_entry.id   3521a1f6c6d6699cbec93cc834595cf2
#
_cell.length_a   1.000
_cell.length_b   1.000
_cell.length_c   1.000
_cell.angle_alpha   90.00
_cell.angle_beta   90.00
_cell.angle_gamma   90.00
#
_symmetry.space_group_name_H-M   'P 1'
#
loop_
_entity.id
_entity.type
_entity.pdbx_description
1 polymer ?
#
loop_
_entity_poly.entity_id
_entity_poly.type
_entity_poly.pdbx_seq_one_letter_code
_entity_poly.pdbx_strand_id
1 'polypeptide(L)'
;MTKDNFEEQLFHLLQDIYFDNIDNAKADEAVEAIHPQVRWVHNQVWEHDAHETNIRDILNGQKEVREFLRKRIVEMQIEGIIHKVENVVSDGKLGAFKANVIGTDKSKKPFFGLVELKDDKIIYYRVLPQE
;
A
#
# COMPACT_ATOMS: atom_id res chain seq x y z
N MET A 1 13.98 16.55 -9.59
CA MET A 1 13.51 16.36 -8.20
C MET A 1 14.65 15.85 -7.32
N THR A 2 14.84 16.46 -6.16
CA THR A 2 15.83 15.99 -5.21
C THR A 2 15.35 14.72 -4.52
N LYS A 3 16.28 13.98 -3.90
CA LYS A 3 15.98 12.79 -3.13
C LYS A 3 14.95 13.08 -2.02
N ASP A 4 15.11 14.18 -1.29
CA ASP A 4 14.23 14.54 -0.18
C ASP A 4 12.81 14.85 -0.69
N ASN A 5 12.69 15.58 -1.81
CA ASN A 5 11.39 15.87 -2.41
C ASN A 5 10.70 14.59 -2.89
N PHE A 6 11.47 13.63 -3.41
CA PHE A 6 10.94 12.34 -3.83
C PHE A 6 10.39 11.56 -2.62
N GLU A 7 11.12 11.57 -1.50
CA GLU A 7 10.69 10.89 -0.29
C GLU A 7 9.41 11.50 0.29
N GLU A 8 9.31 12.83 0.30
CA GLU A 8 8.10 13.52 0.74
C GLU A 8 6.91 13.20 -0.16
N GLN A 9 7.11 13.22 -1.46
CA GLN A 9 6.08 12.89 -2.44
C GLN A 9 5.61 11.44 -2.26
N LEU A 10 6.56 10.52 -2.10
CA LEU A 10 6.26 9.11 -1.93
C LEU A 10 5.49 8.86 -0.63
N PHE A 11 5.91 9.50 0.47
CA PHE A 11 5.18 9.41 1.73
C PHE A 11 3.74 9.89 1.56
N HIS A 12 3.54 11.03 0.90
CA HIS A 12 2.21 11.58 0.64
C HIS A 12 1.35 10.63 -0.18
N LEU A 13 1.90 10.07 -1.25
CA LEU A 13 1.18 9.10 -2.10
C LEU A 13 0.78 7.86 -1.30
N LEU A 14 1.69 7.33 -0.51
CA LEU A 14 1.47 6.10 0.25
C LEU A 14 0.52 6.32 1.43
N GLN A 15 0.80 7.30 2.28
CA GLN A 15 0.03 7.49 3.51
C GLN A 15 -1.27 8.27 3.27
N ASP A 16 -1.16 9.46 2.69
CA ASP A 16 -2.30 10.38 2.63
C ASP A 16 -3.31 9.99 1.55
N ILE A 17 -2.84 9.49 0.41
CA ILE A 17 -3.74 9.12 -0.69
C ILE A 17 -4.08 7.63 -0.65
N TYR A 18 -3.09 6.75 -0.56
CA TYR A 18 -3.32 5.31 -0.68
C TYR A 18 -3.87 4.71 0.62
N PHE A 19 -3.07 4.65 1.69
CA PHE A 19 -3.45 3.94 2.91
C PHE A 19 -4.60 4.60 3.67
N ASP A 20 -4.58 5.92 3.83
CA ASP A 20 -5.64 6.62 4.57
C ASP A 20 -7.00 6.45 3.90
N ASN A 21 -7.05 6.47 2.57
CA ASN A 21 -8.30 6.24 1.85
C ASN A 21 -8.74 4.77 1.92
N ILE A 22 -7.81 3.82 1.91
CA ILE A 22 -8.13 2.41 2.16
C ILE A 22 -8.76 2.26 3.54
N ASP A 23 -8.14 2.85 4.56
CA ASP A 23 -8.58 2.74 5.95
C ASP A 23 -9.95 3.42 6.17
N ASN A 24 -10.32 4.37 5.31
CA ASN A 24 -11.61 5.05 5.33
C ASN A 24 -12.61 4.50 4.32
N ALA A 25 -12.35 3.30 3.77
CA ALA A 25 -13.22 2.60 2.82
C ALA A 25 -13.45 3.36 1.52
N LYS A 26 -12.43 4.07 1.03
CA LYS A 26 -12.49 4.89 -0.19
C LYS A 26 -11.54 4.35 -1.25
N ALA A 27 -11.91 3.21 -1.87
CA ALA A 27 -11.08 2.55 -2.87
C ALA A 27 -10.80 3.44 -4.08
N ASP A 28 -11.80 4.17 -4.55
CA ASP A 28 -11.65 5.02 -5.74
C ASP A 28 -10.64 6.15 -5.50
N GLU A 29 -10.66 6.75 -4.32
CA GLU A 29 -9.72 7.79 -3.94
C GLU A 29 -8.32 7.22 -3.68
N ALA A 30 -8.23 6.02 -3.09
CA ALA A 30 -6.95 5.37 -2.83
C ALA A 30 -6.16 5.12 -4.13
N VAL A 31 -6.83 4.67 -5.19
CA VAL A 31 -6.15 4.37 -6.45
C VAL A 31 -5.74 5.59 -7.25
N GLU A 32 -6.08 6.80 -6.79
CA GLU A 32 -5.54 8.02 -7.39
C GLU A 32 -4.02 8.12 -7.23
N ALA A 33 -3.44 7.43 -6.24
CA ALA A 33 -2.00 7.33 -6.07
C ALA A 33 -1.34 6.36 -7.09
N ILE A 34 -2.13 5.58 -7.80
CA ILE A 34 -1.70 4.45 -8.61
C ILE A 34 -1.75 4.82 -10.10
N HIS A 35 -0.66 4.52 -10.81
CA HIS A 35 -0.59 4.74 -12.27
C HIS A 35 -1.55 3.78 -13.00
N PRO A 36 -2.19 4.23 -14.10
CA PRO A 36 -3.10 3.35 -14.86
C PRO A 36 -2.48 2.02 -15.30
N GLN A 37 -1.16 1.97 -15.51
CA GLN A 37 -0.43 0.79 -15.96
C GLN A 37 0.40 0.14 -14.85
N VAL A 38 -0.02 0.28 -13.60
CA VAL A 38 0.72 -0.24 -12.44
C VAL A 38 0.90 -1.75 -12.51
N ARG A 39 2.06 -2.22 -12.03
CA ARG A 39 2.25 -3.60 -11.59
C ARG A 39 2.23 -3.62 -10.07
N TRP A 40 1.25 -4.29 -9.50
CA TRP A 40 1.00 -4.29 -8.07
C TRP A 40 1.11 -5.71 -7.55
N VAL A 41 2.08 -5.94 -6.64
CA VAL A 41 2.37 -7.26 -6.08
C VAL A 41 2.34 -7.16 -4.57
N HIS A 42 1.53 -7.99 -3.96
CA HIS A 42 1.25 -7.88 -2.53
C HIS A 42 1.20 -9.25 -1.87
N ASN A 43 1.97 -9.41 -0.80
CA ASN A 43 1.79 -10.54 0.11
C ASN A 43 0.95 -10.05 1.30
N GLN A 44 -0.06 -10.81 1.66
CA GLN A 44 -0.98 -10.42 2.73
C GLN A 44 -0.20 -10.26 4.04
N VAL A 45 -0.35 -9.11 4.69
CA VAL A 45 0.33 -8.80 5.96
C VAL A 45 -0.52 -9.22 7.15
N TRP A 46 -1.82 -8.91 7.11
CA TRP A 46 -2.76 -9.26 8.17
C TRP A 46 -3.59 -10.47 7.75
N GLU A 47 -3.44 -11.57 8.48
CA GLU A 47 -4.12 -12.81 8.18
C GLU A 47 -5.59 -12.76 8.57
N HIS A 48 -6.46 -13.36 7.73
CA HIS A 48 -7.88 -13.50 8.00
C HIS A 48 -8.42 -14.74 7.26
N ASP A 49 -9.67 -15.11 7.53
CA ASP A 49 -10.23 -16.37 7.06
C ASP A 49 -10.23 -16.55 5.54
N ALA A 50 -10.41 -15.46 4.79
CA ALA A 50 -10.50 -15.51 3.34
C ALA A 50 -9.15 -15.40 2.65
N HIS A 51 -8.06 -15.06 3.37
CA HIS A 51 -6.77 -14.77 2.75
C HIS A 51 -5.62 -14.96 3.73
N GLU A 52 -4.70 -15.84 3.42
CA GLU A 52 -3.55 -16.14 4.27
C GLU A 52 -2.33 -15.30 3.88
N THR A 53 -1.40 -15.10 4.84
CA THR A 53 -0.22 -14.26 4.64
C THR A 53 0.78 -14.82 3.63
N ASN A 54 0.72 -16.12 3.32
CA ASN A 54 1.59 -16.73 2.32
C ASN A 54 1.07 -16.59 0.88
N ILE A 55 -0.11 -16.01 0.70
CA ILE A 55 -0.69 -15.79 -0.63
C ILE A 55 -0.14 -14.49 -1.21
N ARG A 56 0.27 -14.56 -2.48
CA ARG A 56 0.76 -13.40 -3.21
C ARG A 56 -0.22 -13.02 -4.30
N ASP A 57 -0.68 -11.78 -4.25
CA ASP A 57 -1.55 -11.21 -5.27
C ASP A 57 -0.73 -10.44 -6.30
N ILE A 58 -0.98 -10.68 -7.57
CA ILE A 58 -0.33 -9.96 -8.68
C ILE A 58 -1.42 -9.34 -9.53
N LEU A 59 -1.45 -8.01 -9.58
CA LEU A 59 -2.45 -7.26 -10.32
C LEU A 59 -1.76 -6.34 -11.32
N ASN A 60 -2.38 -6.18 -12.48
CA ASN A 60 -1.87 -5.31 -13.52
C ASN A 60 -2.95 -4.28 -13.89
N GLY A 61 -2.58 -3.00 -13.73
CA GLY A 61 -3.48 -1.90 -14.03
C GLY A 61 -4.28 -1.41 -12.84
N GLN A 62 -4.55 -0.12 -12.84
CA GLN A 62 -5.29 0.56 -11.78
C GLN A 62 -6.68 -0.04 -11.57
N LYS A 63 -7.34 -0.47 -12.63
CA LYS A 63 -8.68 -1.05 -12.55
C LYS A 63 -8.70 -2.32 -11.72
N GLU A 64 -7.73 -3.23 -11.94
CA GLU A 64 -7.62 -4.47 -11.16
C GLU A 64 -7.35 -4.19 -9.69
N VAL A 65 -6.48 -3.22 -9.41
CA VAL A 65 -6.19 -2.82 -8.02
C VAL A 65 -7.44 -2.26 -7.36
N ARG A 66 -8.19 -1.41 -8.05
CA ARG A 66 -9.44 -0.85 -7.51
C ARG A 66 -10.45 -1.93 -7.15
N GLU A 67 -10.66 -2.88 -8.05
CA GLU A 67 -11.61 -3.98 -7.81
C GLU A 67 -11.17 -4.86 -6.64
N PHE A 68 -9.88 -5.14 -6.55
CA PHE A 68 -9.31 -5.90 -5.44
C PHE A 68 -9.51 -5.15 -4.11
N LEU A 69 -9.19 -3.86 -4.07
CA LEU A 69 -9.33 -3.05 -2.86
C LEU A 69 -10.78 -2.93 -2.41
N ARG A 70 -11.73 -2.81 -3.34
CA ARG A 70 -13.16 -2.75 -2.99
C ARG A 70 -13.61 -3.99 -2.23
N LYS A 71 -13.10 -5.16 -2.61
CA LYS A 71 -13.40 -6.41 -1.91
C LYS A 71 -12.68 -6.49 -0.56
N ARG A 72 -11.39 -6.12 -0.54
CA ARG A 72 -10.57 -6.22 0.67
C ARG A 72 -10.98 -5.22 1.74
N ILE A 73 -11.45 -4.05 1.34
CA ILE A 73 -11.87 -3.00 2.27
C ILE A 73 -13.00 -3.49 3.19
N VAL A 74 -13.94 -4.29 2.69
CA VAL A 74 -15.01 -4.85 3.51
C VAL A 74 -14.43 -5.66 4.67
N GLU A 75 -13.46 -6.53 4.38
CA GLU A 75 -12.79 -7.34 5.40
C GLU A 75 -11.97 -6.49 6.37
N MET A 76 -11.24 -5.50 5.85
CA MET A 76 -10.43 -4.61 6.68
C MET A 76 -11.28 -3.77 7.63
N GLN A 77 -12.48 -3.35 7.22
CA GLN A 77 -13.41 -2.62 8.07
C GLN A 77 -13.92 -3.50 9.22
N ILE A 78 -14.18 -4.79 8.95
CA ILE A 78 -14.60 -5.74 9.99
C ILE A 78 -13.47 -5.93 11.00
N GLU A 79 -12.22 -6.08 10.53
CA GLU A 79 -11.05 -6.24 11.40
C GLU A 79 -10.69 -4.95 12.13
N GLY A 80 -11.06 -3.79 11.60
CA GLY A 80 -10.75 -2.49 12.18
C GLY A 80 -9.27 -2.11 12.10
N ILE A 81 -8.54 -2.64 11.11
CA ILE A 81 -7.11 -2.36 10.96
C ILE A 81 -6.87 -1.03 10.24
N ILE A 82 -5.72 -0.43 10.54
CA ILE A 82 -5.24 0.77 9.86
C ILE A 82 -3.78 0.57 9.43
N HIS A 83 -3.32 1.43 8.53
CA HIS A 83 -1.96 1.35 7.98
C HIS A 83 -1.20 2.65 8.28
N LYS A 84 0.02 2.52 8.82
CA LYS A 84 0.87 3.68 9.10
C LYS A 84 2.27 3.49 8.53
N VAL A 85 2.67 4.40 7.65
CA VAL A 85 4.04 4.45 7.11
C VAL A 85 4.96 5.04 8.17
N GLU A 86 6.06 4.34 8.47
CA GLU A 86 7.06 4.82 9.44
C GLU A 86 8.21 5.54 8.74
N ASN A 87 8.79 4.91 7.72
CA ASN A 87 9.97 5.41 7.06
C ASN A 87 9.87 5.25 5.55
N VAL A 88 10.38 6.23 4.84
CA VAL A 88 10.56 6.18 3.38
C VAL A 88 12.02 6.52 3.09
N VAL A 89 12.67 5.73 2.25
CA VAL A 89 14.02 5.98 1.75
C VAL A 89 14.03 5.88 0.23
N SER A 90 14.95 6.55 -0.41
CA SER A 90 14.96 6.63 -1.87
C SER A 90 16.35 6.99 -2.39
N ASP A 91 16.64 6.55 -3.63
CA ASP A 91 17.80 7.01 -4.38
C ASP A 91 17.43 8.12 -5.38
N GLY A 92 16.19 8.63 -5.31
CA GLY A 92 15.66 9.64 -6.22
C GLY A 92 14.86 9.06 -7.38
N LYS A 93 14.85 7.74 -7.55
CA LYS A 93 14.12 7.05 -8.62
C LYS A 93 13.28 5.89 -8.07
N LEU A 94 13.91 5.04 -7.28
CA LEU A 94 13.30 3.89 -6.63
C LEU A 94 13.12 4.23 -5.16
N GLY A 95 11.97 3.91 -4.61
CA GLY A 95 11.69 4.11 -3.20
C GLY A 95 11.45 2.82 -2.47
N ALA A 96 11.76 2.83 -1.17
CA ALA A 96 11.43 1.75 -0.27
C ALA A 96 10.77 2.34 0.97
N PHE A 97 9.88 1.57 1.59
CA PHE A 97 9.22 2.05 2.80
C PHE A 97 9.04 0.93 3.82
N LYS A 98 8.95 1.32 5.07
CA LYS A 98 8.54 0.47 6.16
C LYS A 98 7.24 1.01 6.73
N ALA A 99 6.29 0.13 7.00
CA ALA A 99 4.98 0.50 7.53
C ALA A 99 4.48 -0.57 8.49
N ASN A 100 3.38 -0.27 9.19
CA ASN A 100 2.72 -1.23 10.07
C ASN A 100 1.24 -1.32 9.73
N VAL A 101 0.71 -2.53 9.78
CA VAL A 101 -0.73 -2.74 9.94
C VAL A 101 -0.99 -2.75 11.45
N ILE A 102 -1.93 -1.94 11.90
CA ILE A 102 -2.22 -1.77 13.33
C ILE A 102 -3.64 -2.25 13.60
N GLY A 103 -3.79 -3.19 14.52
CA GLY A 103 -5.10 -3.71 14.92
C GLY A 103 -5.78 -2.86 15.99
N THR A 104 -7.03 -3.17 16.28
CA THR A 104 -7.83 -2.46 17.29
C THR A 104 -7.26 -2.61 18.70
N ASP A 105 -6.53 -3.69 18.97
CA ASP A 105 -5.82 -3.92 20.22
C ASP A 105 -4.46 -3.25 20.26
N LYS A 106 -4.13 -2.43 19.25
CA LYS A 106 -2.86 -1.73 19.06
C LYS A 106 -1.69 -2.65 18.73
N SER A 107 -1.94 -3.92 18.42
CA SER A 107 -0.90 -4.80 17.90
C SER A 107 -0.42 -4.30 16.55
N LYS A 108 0.86 -4.51 16.24
CA LYS A 108 1.47 -4.03 14.99
C LYS A 108 2.07 -5.20 14.23
N LYS A 109 1.81 -5.23 12.93
CA LYS A 109 2.45 -6.17 12.01
C LYS A 109 3.22 -5.36 10.97
N PRO A 110 4.56 -5.36 11.07
CA PRO A 110 5.38 -4.56 10.14
C PRO A 110 5.46 -5.20 8.76
N PHE A 111 5.60 -4.34 7.77
CA PHE A 111 5.82 -4.77 6.40
C PHE A 111 6.71 -3.79 5.65
N PHE A 112 7.26 -4.24 4.54
CA PHE A 112 8.15 -3.46 3.69
C PHE A 112 7.59 -3.38 2.28
N GLY A 113 7.93 -2.31 1.58
CA GLY A 113 7.56 -2.18 0.19
C GLY A 113 8.65 -1.53 -0.65
N LEU A 114 8.62 -1.87 -1.95
CA LEU A 114 9.41 -1.20 -2.98
C LEU A 114 8.44 -0.55 -3.96
N VAL A 115 8.75 0.67 -4.37
CA VAL A 115 7.89 1.43 -5.28
C VAL A 115 8.70 2.16 -6.32
N GLU A 116 8.14 2.26 -7.53
CA GLU A 116 8.64 3.13 -8.59
C GLU A 116 7.53 4.09 -8.96
N LEU A 117 7.91 5.33 -9.27
CA LEU A 117 6.98 6.35 -9.71
C LEU A 117 7.13 6.64 -11.20
N LYS A 118 6.01 6.92 -11.85
CA LYS A 118 5.95 7.46 -13.22
C LYS A 118 4.77 8.42 -13.29
N ASP A 119 5.00 9.60 -13.86
CA ASP A 119 3.95 10.63 -13.98
C ASP A 119 3.34 10.97 -12.62
N ASP A 120 4.19 11.04 -11.59
CA ASP A 120 3.82 11.34 -10.20
C ASP A 120 2.84 10.32 -9.58
N LYS A 121 2.82 9.10 -10.10
CA LYS A 121 1.99 8.01 -9.58
C LYS A 121 2.82 6.74 -9.43
N ILE A 122 2.34 5.83 -8.58
CA ILE A 122 3.01 4.56 -8.32
C ILE A 122 2.76 3.63 -9.51
N ILE A 123 3.82 3.29 -10.24
CA ILE A 123 3.75 2.38 -11.37
C ILE A 123 4.21 0.95 -11.03
N TYR A 124 4.99 0.80 -9.97
CA TYR A 124 5.37 -0.51 -9.42
C TYR A 124 5.20 -0.48 -7.91
N TYR A 125 4.57 -1.50 -7.37
CA TYR A 125 4.29 -1.63 -5.94
C TYR A 125 4.52 -3.07 -5.52
N ARG A 126 5.41 -3.29 -4.55
CA ARG A 126 5.73 -4.62 -4.05
C ARG A 126 5.76 -4.59 -2.53
N VAL A 127 4.91 -5.37 -1.88
CA VAL A 127 4.81 -5.41 -0.41
C VAL A 127 5.06 -6.82 0.11
N LEU A 128 5.82 -6.89 1.18
CA LEU A 128 6.19 -8.11 1.89
C LEU A 128 6.00 -7.91 3.39
N PRO A 129 5.40 -8.88 4.10
CA PRO A 129 5.40 -8.82 5.56
C PRO A 129 6.81 -9.02 6.09
N GLN A 130 7.09 -8.42 7.23
CA GLN A 130 8.33 -8.70 7.97
C GLN A 130 8.11 -9.96 8.79
N GLU A 131 8.99 -10.90 8.63
CA GLU A 131 8.96 -12.14 9.41
C GLU A 131 9.74 -12.00 10.73
#